data_41e49cb91e95a93a071d97dea872402e
#
_entry.id   41e49cb91e95a93a071d97dea872402e
#
_cell.length_a   1.000
_cell.length_b   1.000
_cell.length_c   1.000
_cell.angle_alpha   90.00
_cell.angle_beta   90.00
_cell.angle_gamma   90.00
#
_symmetry.space_group_name_H-M   'P 1'
#
loop_
_entity.id
_entity.type
_entity.pdbx_description
1 polymer ?
#
loop_
_entity_poly.entity_id
_entity_poly.type
_entity_poly.pdbx_seq_one_letter_code
_entity_poly.pdbx_strand_id
1 'polypeptide(L)'
;MSATLVVADQDISHASVWPRYPSLYEINTWVWLYDLSIKYGKPIDLSCVPSAEWDAIASYDFDAVWLMGVWERSPAGIAIANRNPSLLEDFRRALPDFRAEDNVGSAYCIRRYTVDSHLGGPAGLAAARREMKKRGLNLVLDFVPNHVAPDHPWATEHPEFFIHGSADDLRNDPSSYVDLGGVVFACGRDPYFPAWQDVLQLNAFDSSLRRAVVQTLNSISEQCDGVRCDMAMLLINSIFQRTWGQRAGTTPASQYWVDVISAIKQRHPGFLFIAEAYWDLEWELQQQGFDFCYDKKLYDRLEHSQAESIRLHLCGDPAYHQKLLRFIENHDEPRAASTFGSSRERAAAVVISTLPGIRLFHEGQFEGRTVRPPVFLRRRREEGPDQELQKFYAALLRAIDETAFHDGEWRLCDRSGWPDNHTSDNLVAWSWRTGDERYLIVVNLSDGRSQAKVGLSWPELSEAQWVLTDSLCGARYERNGAEMLSPGLYVDLAPWEYHFFRLDRAPGRKLP
;
A
#
# COMPACT_ATOMS: atom_id res chain seq x y z
N MET A 1 -58.42 21.90 -15.88
CA MET A 1 -57.47 22.10 -14.77
C MET A 1 -56.56 20.89 -14.75
N SER A 2 -55.40 21.04 -15.36
CA SER A 2 -54.39 19.96 -15.46
C SER A 2 -53.28 20.31 -14.48
N ALA A 3 -53.10 19.46 -13.47
CA ALA A 3 -52.04 19.63 -12.49
C ALA A 3 -50.75 18.95 -13.00
N THR A 4 -49.75 19.77 -13.32
CA THR A 4 -48.42 19.33 -13.68
C THR A 4 -47.67 18.96 -12.40
N LEU A 5 -47.37 17.67 -12.23
CA LEU A 5 -46.47 17.19 -11.20
C LEU A 5 -45.01 17.52 -11.61
N VAL A 6 -44.39 18.42 -10.88
CA VAL A 6 -42.96 18.69 -10.94
C VAL A 6 -42.29 17.59 -10.09
N VAL A 7 -41.63 16.65 -10.77
CA VAL A 7 -40.71 15.71 -10.12
C VAL A 7 -39.41 16.48 -9.86
N ALA A 8 -39.11 16.73 -8.59
CA ALA A 8 -37.82 17.26 -8.18
C ALA A 8 -36.77 16.17 -8.38
N ASP A 9 -35.86 16.39 -9.33
CA ASP A 9 -34.60 15.67 -9.45
C ASP A 9 -33.80 15.94 -8.17
N GLN A 10 -33.72 14.94 -7.31
CA GLN A 10 -32.73 14.94 -6.25
C GLN A 10 -31.40 14.50 -6.87
N ASP A 11 -30.58 15.46 -7.23
CA ASP A 11 -29.15 15.28 -7.43
C ASP A 11 -28.54 14.77 -6.11
N ILE A 12 -28.50 13.45 -5.97
CA ILE A 12 -27.65 12.80 -4.96
C ILE A 12 -26.22 12.92 -5.52
N SER A 13 -25.54 13.99 -5.17
CA SER A 13 -24.09 14.05 -5.30
C SER A 13 -23.53 12.91 -4.47
N HIS A 14 -23.11 11.82 -5.10
CA HIS A 14 -22.27 10.81 -4.48
C HIS A 14 -20.92 11.48 -4.17
N ALA A 15 -20.81 12.08 -2.98
CA ALA A 15 -19.52 12.46 -2.44
C ALA A 15 -18.64 11.20 -2.45
N SER A 16 -17.44 11.31 -2.98
CA SER A 16 -16.46 10.22 -2.97
C SER A 16 -16.33 9.72 -1.54
N VAL A 17 -16.43 8.40 -1.34
CA VAL A 17 -16.24 7.75 -0.03
C VAL A 17 -14.78 7.91 0.44
N TRP A 18 -13.89 8.27 -0.47
CA TRP A 18 -12.45 8.37 -0.27
C TRP A 18 -11.97 9.81 -0.44
N PRO A 19 -11.07 10.32 0.45
CA PRO A 19 -10.32 11.52 0.15
C PRO A 19 -9.41 11.29 -1.06
N ARG A 20 -8.93 12.35 -1.68
CA ARG A 20 -8.06 12.27 -2.87
C ARG A 20 -6.75 11.52 -2.59
N TYR A 21 -6.19 11.68 -1.40
CA TYR A 21 -4.95 11.05 -0.95
C TYR A 21 -5.16 10.37 0.39
N PRO A 22 -5.74 9.16 0.41
CA PRO A 22 -6.06 8.46 1.65
C PRO A 22 -4.81 7.92 2.36
N SER A 23 -4.96 7.69 3.65
CA SER A 23 -4.02 6.97 4.52
C SER A 23 -4.55 5.56 4.80
N LEU A 24 -3.70 4.56 4.66
CA LEU A 24 -4.04 3.15 4.78
C LEU A 24 -3.17 2.46 5.82
N TYR A 25 -3.80 1.70 6.72
CA TYR A 25 -3.11 0.90 7.72
C TYR A 25 -3.27 -0.59 7.42
N GLU A 26 -2.15 -1.25 7.09
CA GLU A 26 -2.10 -2.68 6.81
C GLU A 26 -1.92 -3.49 8.08
N ILE A 27 -2.74 -4.52 8.26
CA ILE A 27 -2.70 -5.45 9.40
C ILE A 27 -2.60 -6.88 8.90
N ASN A 28 -1.57 -7.62 9.32
CA ASN A 28 -1.57 -9.08 9.20
C ASN A 28 -2.61 -9.66 10.16
N THR A 29 -3.78 -10.01 9.65
CA THR A 29 -4.96 -10.35 10.46
C THR A 29 -4.71 -11.53 11.41
N TRP A 30 -4.02 -12.59 10.94
CA TRP A 30 -3.74 -13.76 11.76
C TRP A 30 -2.80 -13.43 12.93
N VAL A 31 -1.74 -12.69 12.66
CA VAL A 31 -0.75 -12.29 13.66
C VAL A 31 -1.37 -11.33 14.68
N TRP A 32 -2.11 -10.35 14.21
CA TRP A 32 -2.77 -9.37 15.08
C TRP A 32 -3.79 -10.00 16.02
N LEU A 33 -4.66 -10.90 15.53
CA LEU A 33 -5.65 -11.59 16.37
C LEU A 33 -4.99 -12.56 17.35
N TYR A 34 -3.86 -13.17 16.98
CA TYR A 34 -3.06 -13.96 17.90
C TYR A 34 -2.49 -13.08 19.03
N ASP A 35 -1.88 -11.95 18.71
CA ASP A 35 -1.34 -11.02 19.71
C ASP A 35 -2.44 -10.50 20.66
N LEU A 36 -3.62 -10.18 20.11
CA LEU A 36 -4.77 -9.80 20.92
C LEU A 36 -5.22 -10.95 21.83
N SER A 37 -5.21 -12.18 21.33
CA SER A 37 -5.57 -13.35 22.15
C SER A 37 -4.63 -13.51 23.35
N ILE A 38 -3.33 -13.27 23.16
CA ILE A 38 -2.34 -13.25 24.25
C ILE A 38 -2.59 -12.07 25.19
N LYS A 39 -2.77 -10.85 24.66
CA LYS A 39 -3.02 -9.62 25.43
C LYS A 39 -4.24 -9.75 26.35
N TYR A 40 -5.30 -10.37 25.89
CA TYR A 40 -6.57 -10.51 26.63
C TYR A 40 -6.73 -11.85 27.34
N GLY A 41 -5.79 -12.78 27.20
CA GLY A 41 -5.81 -14.10 27.84
C GLY A 41 -6.99 -15.00 27.43
N LYS A 42 -7.55 -14.78 26.23
CA LYS A 42 -8.67 -15.55 25.66
C LYS A 42 -8.61 -15.52 24.14
N PRO A 43 -9.16 -16.53 23.45
CA PRO A 43 -9.26 -16.49 21.99
C PRO A 43 -10.01 -15.25 21.50
N ILE A 44 -9.40 -14.53 20.56
CA ILE A 44 -9.97 -13.36 19.88
C ILE A 44 -10.01 -13.66 18.38
N ASP A 45 -11.16 -13.46 17.78
CA ASP A 45 -11.39 -13.42 16.35
C ASP A 45 -12.04 -12.08 15.94
N LEU A 46 -12.29 -11.86 14.65
CA LEU A 46 -12.87 -10.61 14.13
C LEU A 46 -14.25 -10.28 14.72
N SER A 47 -14.97 -11.27 15.23
CA SER A 47 -16.31 -11.06 15.83
C SER A 47 -16.27 -10.45 17.23
N CYS A 48 -15.13 -10.59 17.92
CA CYS A 48 -15.00 -10.25 19.33
C CYS A 48 -13.77 -9.39 19.68
N VAL A 49 -13.17 -8.74 18.68
CA VAL A 49 -12.11 -7.75 18.91
C VAL A 49 -12.64 -6.67 19.86
N PRO A 50 -11.95 -6.39 20.98
CA PRO A 50 -12.36 -5.34 21.91
C PRO A 50 -12.44 -3.97 21.27
N SER A 51 -13.46 -3.17 21.63
CA SER A 51 -13.66 -1.80 21.11
C SER A 51 -12.42 -0.92 21.25
N ALA A 52 -11.67 -1.06 22.36
CA ALA A 52 -10.46 -0.30 22.62
C ALA A 52 -9.35 -0.52 21.56
N GLU A 53 -9.29 -1.68 20.91
CA GLU A 53 -8.31 -1.93 19.84
C GLU A 53 -8.69 -1.18 18.56
N TRP A 54 -9.98 -1.14 18.24
CA TRP A 54 -10.48 -0.31 17.14
C TRP A 54 -10.35 1.18 17.42
N ASP A 55 -10.57 1.61 18.67
CA ASP A 55 -10.36 3.00 19.11
C ASP A 55 -8.88 3.39 18.97
N ALA A 56 -7.95 2.47 19.32
CA ALA A 56 -6.53 2.70 19.18
C ALA A 56 -6.11 2.87 17.70
N ILE A 57 -6.63 2.03 16.79
CA ILE A 57 -6.38 2.17 15.34
C ILE A 57 -6.97 3.49 14.83
N ALA A 58 -8.20 3.82 15.20
CA ALA A 58 -8.87 5.04 14.77
C ALA A 58 -8.18 6.31 15.29
N SER A 59 -7.49 6.24 16.44
CA SER A 59 -6.76 7.38 16.99
C SER A 59 -5.57 7.86 16.16
N TYR A 60 -5.19 7.11 15.15
CA TYR A 60 -4.18 7.49 14.15
C TYR A 60 -4.75 8.23 12.93
N ASP A 61 -6.08 8.44 12.88
CA ASP A 61 -6.80 9.17 11.82
C ASP A 61 -6.57 8.59 10.41
N PHE A 62 -6.51 7.24 10.30
CA PHE A 62 -6.49 6.55 9.01
C PHE A 62 -7.85 6.60 8.32
N ASP A 63 -7.83 6.66 6.98
CA ASP A 63 -9.05 6.56 6.16
C ASP A 63 -9.50 5.12 5.97
N ALA A 64 -8.57 4.16 6.05
CA ALA A 64 -8.89 2.75 5.87
C ALA A 64 -7.92 1.81 6.58
N VAL A 65 -8.42 0.59 6.83
CA VAL A 65 -7.62 -0.55 7.28
C VAL A 65 -7.63 -1.62 6.20
N TRP A 66 -6.44 -2.12 5.84
CA TRP A 66 -6.30 -3.31 5.04
C TRP A 66 -6.08 -4.52 5.96
N LEU A 67 -7.09 -5.39 6.06
CA LEU A 67 -6.99 -6.66 6.76
C LEU A 67 -6.42 -7.73 5.82
N MET A 68 -5.10 -7.87 5.81
CA MET A 68 -4.39 -8.80 4.95
C MET A 68 -4.64 -10.25 5.38
N GLY A 69 -4.98 -11.10 4.40
CA GLY A 69 -5.00 -12.56 4.55
C GLY A 69 -6.21 -13.12 5.28
N VAL A 70 -7.41 -12.55 5.10
CA VAL A 70 -8.65 -13.01 5.76
C VAL A 70 -9.29 -14.24 5.11
N TRP A 71 -8.94 -14.57 3.85
CA TRP A 71 -9.59 -15.62 3.10
C TRP A 71 -9.19 -17.03 3.55
N GLU A 72 -10.04 -18.02 3.23
CA GLU A 72 -9.84 -19.43 3.59
C GLU A 72 -8.51 -19.94 3.06
N ARG A 73 -7.63 -20.39 3.96
CA ARG A 73 -6.32 -20.95 3.66
C ARG A 73 -6.42 -22.38 3.13
N SER A 74 -5.44 -22.81 2.36
CA SER A 74 -5.38 -24.12 1.73
C SER A 74 -4.69 -25.17 2.60
N PRO A 75 -5.38 -26.25 3.03
CA PRO A 75 -4.71 -27.41 3.63
C PRO A 75 -3.65 -28.05 2.73
N ALA A 76 -3.87 -28.08 1.40
CA ALA A 76 -2.90 -28.59 0.46
C ALA A 76 -1.66 -27.69 0.42
N GLY A 77 -1.82 -26.35 0.39
CA GLY A 77 -0.72 -25.38 0.46
C GLY A 77 0.06 -25.50 1.75
N ILE A 78 -0.59 -25.66 2.90
CA ILE A 78 0.06 -25.92 4.20
C ILE A 78 0.93 -27.19 4.13
N ALA A 79 0.40 -28.28 3.56
CA ALA A 79 1.14 -29.53 3.43
C ALA A 79 2.37 -29.40 2.53
N ILE A 80 2.30 -28.60 1.46
CA ILE A 80 3.42 -28.29 0.56
C ILE A 80 4.46 -27.46 1.31
N ALA A 81 4.05 -26.37 1.97
CA ALA A 81 4.94 -25.49 2.73
C ALA A 81 5.71 -26.24 3.84
N ASN A 82 5.04 -27.15 4.56
CA ASN A 82 5.65 -27.96 5.60
C ASN A 82 6.69 -28.99 5.09
N ARG A 83 6.76 -29.21 3.78
CA ARG A 83 7.77 -30.08 3.13
C ARG A 83 8.85 -29.28 2.41
N ASN A 84 8.73 -27.96 2.34
CA ASN A 84 9.70 -27.10 1.68
C ASN A 84 10.80 -26.68 2.66
N PRO A 85 12.06 -27.17 2.51
CA PRO A 85 13.15 -26.88 3.45
C PRO A 85 13.47 -25.39 3.56
N SER A 86 13.39 -24.65 2.45
CA SER A 86 13.68 -23.20 2.42
C SER A 86 12.65 -22.41 3.22
N LEU A 87 11.36 -22.71 3.04
CA LEU A 87 10.30 -22.07 3.84
C LEU A 87 10.44 -22.41 5.33
N LEU A 88 10.75 -23.65 5.68
CA LEU A 88 10.95 -24.04 7.08
C LEU A 88 12.17 -23.34 7.71
N GLU A 89 13.21 -23.07 6.94
CA GLU A 89 14.34 -22.27 7.40
C GLU A 89 13.92 -20.81 7.64
N ASP A 90 13.17 -20.21 6.72
CA ASP A 90 12.65 -18.84 6.87
C ASP A 90 11.72 -18.72 8.08
N PHE A 91 10.84 -19.72 8.30
CA PHE A 91 9.96 -19.75 9.48
C PHE A 91 10.76 -19.77 10.78
N ARG A 92 11.81 -20.62 10.88
CA ARG A 92 12.67 -20.68 12.08
C ARG A 92 13.52 -19.43 12.26
N ARG A 93 13.91 -18.76 11.17
CA ARG A 93 14.65 -17.48 11.23
C ARG A 93 13.76 -16.37 11.80
N ALA A 94 12.52 -16.28 11.34
CA ALA A 94 11.57 -15.30 11.83
C ALA A 94 11.04 -15.63 13.23
N LEU A 95 10.88 -16.91 13.54
CA LEU A 95 10.29 -17.43 14.77
C LEU A 95 11.12 -18.60 15.30
N PRO A 96 12.14 -18.35 16.18
CA PRO A 96 13.08 -19.37 16.65
C PRO A 96 12.43 -20.57 17.36
N ASP A 97 11.27 -20.39 17.98
CA ASP A 97 10.46 -21.42 18.64
C ASP A 97 9.31 -21.95 17.74
N PHE A 98 9.48 -21.84 16.42
CA PHE A 98 8.50 -22.28 15.42
C PHE A 98 8.02 -23.72 15.65
N ARG A 99 6.70 -23.91 15.56
CA ARG A 99 6.01 -25.20 15.60
C ARG A 99 5.16 -25.36 14.36
N ALA A 100 4.83 -26.59 13.99
CA ALA A 100 4.04 -26.86 12.78
C ALA A 100 2.66 -26.17 12.77
N GLU A 101 2.03 -26.03 13.95
CA GLU A 101 0.77 -25.33 14.10
C GLU A 101 0.86 -23.80 13.92
N ASP A 102 2.05 -23.23 13.86
CA ASP A 102 2.25 -21.81 13.56
C ASP A 102 2.10 -21.52 12.07
N ASN A 103 2.31 -22.55 11.22
CA ASN A 103 2.06 -22.44 9.80
C ASN A 103 0.56 -22.64 9.50
N VAL A 104 -0.12 -21.55 9.16
CA VAL A 104 -1.53 -21.54 8.75
C VAL A 104 -1.71 -21.43 7.23
N GLY A 105 -0.60 -21.55 6.47
CA GLY A 105 -0.59 -21.42 5.00
C GLY A 105 -0.38 -19.98 4.53
N SER A 106 -0.03 -19.84 3.25
CA SER A 106 0.15 -18.52 2.62
C SER A 106 -1.18 -17.74 2.56
N ALA A 107 -1.11 -16.44 2.82
CA ALA A 107 -2.21 -15.50 2.61
C ALA A 107 -2.69 -15.48 1.15
N TYR A 108 -1.80 -15.81 0.23
CA TYR A 108 -1.98 -15.75 -1.21
C TYR A 108 -2.24 -17.11 -1.87
N CYS A 109 -2.22 -18.21 -1.10
CA CYS A 109 -2.68 -19.53 -1.50
C CYS A 109 -4.15 -19.72 -1.10
N ILE A 110 -5.06 -19.00 -1.79
CA ILE A 110 -6.47 -18.91 -1.43
C ILE A 110 -7.21 -20.16 -1.91
N ARG A 111 -7.89 -20.85 -0.96
CA ARG A 111 -8.77 -21.96 -1.28
C ARG A 111 -10.16 -21.51 -1.69
N ARG A 112 -10.70 -20.48 -1.02
CA ARG A 112 -12.00 -19.84 -1.33
C ARG A 112 -12.00 -18.39 -0.87
N TYR A 113 -12.73 -17.54 -1.58
CA TYR A 113 -13.04 -16.18 -1.15
C TYR A 113 -14.19 -16.17 -0.11
N THR A 114 -14.03 -17.00 0.90
CA THR A 114 -14.84 -17.03 2.13
C THR A 114 -13.91 -16.71 3.28
N VAL A 115 -14.30 -15.86 4.20
CA VAL A 115 -13.46 -15.53 5.37
C VAL A 115 -13.19 -16.80 6.18
N ASP A 116 -11.93 -17.00 6.56
CA ASP A 116 -11.51 -18.19 7.30
C ASP A 116 -12.27 -18.31 8.63
N SER A 117 -12.74 -19.51 8.92
CA SER A 117 -13.54 -19.78 10.12
C SER A 117 -12.78 -19.53 11.42
N HIS A 118 -11.45 -19.70 11.43
CA HIS A 118 -10.58 -19.38 12.58
C HIS A 118 -10.51 -17.89 12.88
N LEU A 119 -10.79 -17.04 11.88
CA LEU A 119 -10.88 -15.59 12.03
C LEU A 119 -12.30 -15.09 12.36
N GLY A 120 -13.26 -16.01 12.62
CA GLY A 120 -14.66 -15.69 12.90
C GLY A 120 -15.59 -15.75 11.69
N GLY A 121 -15.08 -16.18 10.52
CA GLY A 121 -15.86 -16.36 9.30
C GLY A 121 -16.49 -15.06 8.77
N PRO A 122 -17.45 -15.15 7.83
CA PRO A 122 -18.14 -13.98 7.27
C PRO A 122 -18.83 -13.10 8.30
N ALA A 123 -19.39 -13.71 9.37
CA ALA A 123 -20.03 -12.97 10.46
C ALA A 123 -19.02 -12.13 11.26
N GLY A 124 -17.82 -12.68 11.48
CA GLY A 124 -16.71 -11.98 12.13
C GLY A 124 -16.25 -10.78 11.32
N LEU A 125 -16.01 -10.95 10.02
CA LEU A 125 -15.65 -9.82 9.15
C LEU A 125 -16.73 -8.73 9.13
N ALA A 126 -18.01 -9.13 9.04
CA ALA A 126 -19.11 -8.18 9.09
C ALA A 126 -19.19 -7.42 10.43
N ALA A 127 -18.84 -8.07 11.55
CA ALA A 127 -18.74 -7.41 12.85
C ALA A 127 -17.58 -6.40 12.88
N ALA A 128 -16.38 -6.80 12.45
CA ALA A 128 -15.21 -5.93 12.34
C ALA A 128 -15.49 -4.70 11.45
N ARG A 129 -16.08 -4.90 10.25
CA ARG A 129 -16.44 -3.81 9.34
C ARG A 129 -17.41 -2.82 9.98
N ARG A 130 -18.39 -3.30 10.78
CA ARG A 130 -19.29 -2.40 11.52
C ARG A 130 -18.55 -1.55 12.55
N GLU A 131 -17.59 -2.13 13.27
CA GLU A 131 -16.78 -1.40 14.25
C GLU A 131 -15.87 -0.36 13.58
N MET A 132 -15.26 -0.70 12.45
CA MET A 132 -14.49 0.25 11.62
C MET A 132 -15.39 1.39 11.14
N LYS A 133 -16.55 1.08 10.58
CA LYS A 133 -17.47 2.07 10.01
C LYS A 133 -18.01 3.07 11.04
N LYS A 134 -18.21 2.65 12.31
CA LYS A 134 -18.55 3.56 13.42
C LYS A 134 -17.47 4.62 13.68
N ARG A 135 -16.25 4.37 13.25
CA ARG A 135 -15.06 5.21 13.43
C ARG A 135 -14.60 5.91 12.15
N GLY A 136 -15.40 5.84 11.09
CA GLY A 136 -15.05 6.44 9.82
C GLY A 136 -14.03 5.66 8.98
N LEU A 137 -13.64 4.45 9.40
CA LEU A 137 -12.65 3.62 8.71
C LEU A 137 -13.29 2.78 7.61
N ASN A 138 -12.72 2.82 6.41
CA ASN A 138 -13.04 1.91 5.32
C ASN A 138 -12.27 0.59 5.47
N LEU A 139 -12.72 -0.46 4.79
CA LEU A 139 -12.09 -1.78 4.80
C LEU A 139 -11.54 -2.13 3.42
N VAL A 140 -10.26 -2.48 3.35
CA VAL A 140 -9.60 -3.04 2.17
C VAL A 140 -9.25 -4.51 2.42
N LEU A 141 -9.44 -5.38 1.41
CA LEU A 141 -9.11 -6.80 1.44
C LEU A 141 -8.22 -7.18 0.25
N ASP A 142 -7.63 -8.40 0.30
CA ASP A 142 -6.86 -8.93 -0.82
C ASP A 142 -7.76 -9.50 -1.92
N PHE A 143 -7.30 -9.37 -3.17
CA PHE A 143 -7.77 -10.13 -4.30
C PHE A 143 -6.57 -10.70 -5.07
N VAL A 144 -6.51 -12.02 -5.25
CA VAL A 144 -5.42 -12.76 -5.89
C VAL A 144 -5.88 -13.28 -7.27
N PRO A 145 -5.68 -12.51 -8.34
CA PRO A 145 -6.25 -12.83 -9.64
C PRO A 145 -5.44 -13.81 -10.47
N ASN A 146 -4.13 -13.97 -10.18
CA ASN A 146 -3.20 -14.71 -11.01
C ASN A 146 -3.26 -16.22 -10.77
N HIS A 147 -3.55 -16.64 -9.55
CA HIS A 147 -3.46 -18.03 -9.12
C HIS A 147 -4.41 -18.36 -7.98
N VAL A 148 -4.60 -19.63 -7.73
CA VAL A 148 -5.40 -20.14 -6.60
C VAL A 148 -4.74 -21.39 -6.01
N ALA A 149 -5.20 -21.83 -4.85
CA ALA A 149 -4.70 -23.03 -4.18
C ALA A 149 -4.92 -24.31 -5.01
N PRO A 150 -4.10 -25.37 -4.81
CA PRO A 150 -4.27 -26.64 -5.51
C PRO A 150 -5.59 -27.35 -5.19
N ASP A 151 -6.15 -27.10 -4.02
CA ASP A 151 -7.46 -27.62 -3.57
C ASP A 151 -8.60 -26.59 -3.72
N HIS A 152 -8.42 -25.57 -4.55
CA HIS A 152 -9.49 -24.66 -4.95
C HIS A 152 -10.57 -25.42 -5.73
N PRO A 153 -11.88 -25.21 -5.45
CA PRO A 153 -12.96 -25.94 -6.15
C PRO A 153 -12.87 -25.87 -7.67
N TRP A 154 -12.42 -24.76 -8.24
CA TRP A 154 -12.27 -24.61 -9.69
C TRP A 154 -11.31 -25.64 -10.33
N ALA A 155 -10.34 -26.18 -9.59
CA ALA A 155 -9.44 -27.20 -10.14
C ALA A 155 -10.18 -28.47 -10.58
N THR A 156 -11.33 -28.78 -9.94
CA THR A 156 -12.19 -29.92 -10.29
C THR A 156 -13.45 -29.53 -11.06
N GLU A 157 -14.04 -28.38 -10.73
CA GLU A 157 -15.32 -27.92 -11.29
C GLU A 157 -15.14 -27.22 -12.65
N HIS A 158 -14.01 -26.51 -12.83
CA HIS A 158 -13.70 -25.67 -13.98
C HIS A 158 -12.23 -25.78 -14.40
N PRO A 159 -11.71 -26.98 -14.75
CA PRO A 159 -10.32 -27.14 -15.13
C PRO A 159 -9.91 -26.25 -16.31
N GLU A 160 -10.86 -25.88 -17.18
CA GLU A 160 -10.65 -24.97 -18.31
C GLU A 160 -10.19 -23.55 -17.91
N PHE A 161 -10.35 -23.17 -16.65
CA PHE A 161 -9.89 -21.87 -16.14
C PHE A 161 -8.37 -21.79 -15.95
N PHE A 162 -7.65 -22.88 -16.12
CA PHE A 162 -6.23 -22.96 -15.78
C PHE A 162 -5.33 -23.07 -17.00
N ILE A 163 -4.07 -22.71 -16.79
CA ILE A 163 -3.00 -23.05 -17.72
C ILE A 163 -2.63 -24.52 -17.52
N HIS A 164 -2.65 -25.29 -18.61
CA HIS A 164 -2.33 -26.72 -18.61
C HIS A 164 -0.90 -26.98 -19.08
N GLY A 165 -0.32 -28.04 -18.54
CA GLY A 165 0.87 -28.70 -19.05
C GLY A 165 0.55 -30.05 -19.73
N SER A 166 1.55 -30.67 -20.30
CA SER A 166 1.53 -32.04 -20.79
C SER A 166 2.22 -32.99 -19.80
N ALA A 167 2.06 -34.30 -20.03
CA ALA A 167 2.83 -35.29 -19.27
C ALA A 167 4.36 -35.14 -19.47
N ASP A 168 4.77 -34.61 -20.64
CA ASP A 168 6.18 -34.30 -20.91
C ASP A 168 6.66 -33.08 -20.12
N ASP A 169 5.84 -32.05 -20.00
CA ASP A 169 6.15 -30.87 -19.16
C ASP A 169 6.36 -31.28 -17.69
N LEU A 170 5.45 -32.10 -17.16
CA LEU A 170 5.55 -32.60 -15.80
C LEU A 170 6.82 -33.46 -15.56
N ARG A 171 7.20 -34.28 -16.55
CA ARG A 171 8.42 -35.09 -16.44
C ARG A 171 9.70 -34.25 -16.52
N ASN A 172 9.72 -33.25 -17.39
CA ASN A 172 10.89 -32.44 -17.68
C ASN A 172 11.08 -31.31 -16.64
N ASP A 173 9.98 -30.78 -16.07
CA ASP A 173 9.98 -29.70 -15.07
C ASP A 173 8.90 -29.93 -13.98
N PRO A 174 9.14 -30.91 -13.08
CA PRO A 174 8.18 -31.24 -12.02
C PRO A 174 8.04 -30.12 -10.96
N SER A 175 8.86 -29.09 -11.03
CA SER A 175 8.77 -27.91 -10.14
C SER A 175 7.75 -26.88 -10.64
N SER A 176 7.44 -26.88 -11.93
CA SER A 176 6.52 -25.92 -12.56
C SER A 176 5.16 -26.51 -12.90
N TYR A 177 4.95 -27.80 -12.71
CA TYR A 177 3.70 -28.49 -13.04
C TYR A 177 3.32 -29.50 -11.97
N VAL A 178 2.01 -29.76 -11.81
CA VAL A 178 1.46 -30.72 -10.88
C VAL A 178 0.33 -31.52 -11.54
N ASP A 179 0.29 -32.84 -11.30
CA ASP A 179 -0.83 -33.69 -11.70
C ASP A 179 -1.87 -33.75 -10.56
N LEU A 180 -3.08 -33.37 -10.86
CA LEU A 180 -4.22 -33.48 -9.94
C LEU A 180 -5.32 -34.30 -10.65
N GLY A 181 -5.41 -35.57 -10.29
CA GLY A 181 -6.44 -36.48 -10.83
C GLY A 181 -6.33 -36.77 -12.32
N GLY A 182 -5.12 -36.78 -12.89
CA GLY A 182 -4.86 -37.05 -14.32
C GLY A 182 -4.89 -35.80 -15.20
N VAL A 183 -5.06 -34.61 -14.61
CA VAL A 183 -4.94 -33.32 -15.31
C VAL A 183 -3.66 -32.62 -14.84
N VAL A 184 -2.79 -32.26 -15.78
CA VAL A 184 -1.54 -31.55 -15.50
C VAL A 184 -1.79 -30.05 -15.54
N PHE A 185 -1.66 -29.41 -14.38
CA PHE A 185 -1.79 -27.96 -14.22
C PHE A 185 -0.41 -27.31 -14.14
N ALA A 186 -0.27 -26.08 -14.64
CA ALA A 186 0.89 -25.25 -14.38
C ALA A 186 0.79 -24.63 -12.99
N CYS A 187 1.91 -24.58 -12.25
CA CYS A 187 2.03 -23.79 -11.04
C CYS A 187 2.04 -22.30 -11.37
N GLY A 188 1.58 -21.46 -10.42
CA GLY A 188 1.66 -20.02 -10.54
C GLY A 188 3.10 -19.53 -10.68
N ARG A 189 3.33 -18.52 -11.50
CA ARG A 189 4.66 -17.89 -11.62
C ARG A 189 4.60 -16.51 -12.26
N ASP A 190 5.68 -15.78 -12.11
CA ASP A 190 6.02 -14.62 -12.94
C ASP A 190 7.04 -14.99 -14.06
N PRO A 191 7.36 -14.07 -14.98
CA PRO A 191 8.27 -14.37 -16.10
C PRO A 191 9.76 -14.46 -15.72
N TYR A 192 10.15 -14.16 -14.49
CA TYR A 192 11.55 -13.99 -14.09
C TYR A 192 12.04 -14.96 -13.01
N PHE A 193 11.14 -15.47 -12.17
CA PHE A 193 11.46 -16.30 -11.01
C PHE A 193 10.91 -17.72 -11.12
N PRO A 194 11.38 -18.68 -10.32
CA PRO A 194 10.84 -20.04 -10.27
C PRO A 194 9.34 -20.08 -9.95
N ALA A 195 8.66 -21.11 -10.40
CA ALA A 195 7.24 -21.30 -10.14
C ALA A 195 6.93 -21.48 -8.64
N TRP A 196 5.77 -20.98 -8.23
CA TRP A 196 5.22 -21.14 -6.88
C TRP A 196 4.47 -22.46 -6.79
N GLN A 197 5.07 -23.45 -6.13
CA GLN A 197 4.59 -24.84 -6.15
C GLN A 197 3.30 -25.05 -5.34
N ASP A 198 2.93 -24.11 -4.50
CA ASP A 198 1.75 -24.16 -3.65
C ASP A 198 0.49 -23.56 -4.30
N VAL A 199 0.56 -23.11 -5.55
CA VAL A 199 -0.57 -22.49 -6.27
C VAL A 199 -0.65 -22.92 -7.74
N LEU A 200 -1.87 -22.91 -8.29
CA LEU A 200 -2.18 -23.21 -9.69
C LEU A 200 -2.44 -21.94 -10.49
N GLN A 201 -1.88 -21.88 -11.70
CA GLN A 201 -1.99 -20.72 -12.59
C GLN A 201 -3.35 -20.64 -13.27
N LEU A 202 -4.06 -19.55 -13.07
CA LEU A 202 -5.29 -19.20 -13.80
C LEU A 202 -4.97 -18.68 -15.22
N ASN A 203 -5.84 -18.95 -16.18
CA ASN A 203 -5.70 -18.47 -17.55
C ASN A 203 -6.45 -17.15 -17.77
N ALA A 204 -5.77 -16.01 -17.58
CA ALA A 204 -6.35 -14.68 -17.75
C ALA A 204 -6.93 -14.39 -19.16
N PHE A 205 -6.63 -15.22 -20.15
CA PHE A 205 -7.17 -15.11 -21.52
C PHE A 205 -8.50 -15.84 -21.69
N ASP A 206 -8.87 -16.74 -20.76
CA ASP A 206 -10.16 -17.42 -20.82
C ASP A 206 -11.31 -16.46 -20.44
N SER A 207 -12.28 -16.32 -21.33
CA SER A 207 -13.40 -15.42 -21.14
C SER A 207 -14.39 -15.88 -20.06
N SER A 208 -14.45 -17.18 -19.78
CA SER A 208 -15.32 -17.76 -18.76
C SER A 208 -14.72 -17.50 -17.38
N LEU A 209 -13.40 -17.62 -17.25
CA LEU A 209 -12.68 -17.20 -16.05
C LEU A 209 -12.91 -15.72 -15.75
N ARG A 210 -12.76 -14.81 -16.75
CA ARG A 210 -12.99 -13.36 -16.53
C ARG A 210 -14.40 -13.11 -15.99
N ARG A 211 -15.43 -13.81 -16.48
CA ARG A 211 -16.80 -13.70 -15.94
C ARG A 211 -16.91 -14.22 -14.50
N ALA A 212 -16.29 -15.37 -14.21
CA ALA A 212 -16.26 -15.93 -12.84
C ALA A 212 -15.55 -15.00 -11.85
N VAL A 213 -14.45 -14.38 -12.27
CA VAL A 213 -13.72 -13.36 -11.50
C VAL A 213 -14.58 -12.14 -11.20
N VAL A 214 -15.32 -11.63 -12.17
CA VAL A 214 -16.26 -10.52 -11.93
C VAL A 214 -17.34 -10.90 -10.91
N GLN A 215 -17.85 -12.14 -10.94
CA GLN A 215 -18.80 -12.63 -9.94
C GLN A 215 -18.16 -12.71 -8.54
N THR A 216 -16.94 -13.22 -8.44
CA THR A 216 -16.18 -13.28 -7.18
C THR A 216 -15.96 -11.87 -6.62
N LEU A 217 -15.49 -10.93 -7.44
CA LEU A 217 -15.27 -9.54 -7.01
C LEU A 217 -16.56 -8.82 -6.63
N ASN A 218 -17.71 -9.09 -7.27
CA ASN A 218 -19.00 -8.57 -6.81
C ASN A 218 -19.30 -9.06 -5.38
N SER A 219 -19.06 -10.34 -5.07
CA SER A 219 -19.26 -10.87 -3.70
C SER A 219 -18.28 -10.27 -2.69
N ILE A 220 -17.03 -9.96 -3.11
CA ILE A 220 -16.04 -9.28 -2.27
C ILE A 220 -16.46 -7.83 -2.02
N SER A 221 -16.93 -7.11 -3.04
CA SER A 221 -17.33 -5.69 -2.94
C SER A 221 -18.54 -5.45 -2.03
N GLU A 222 -19.34 -6.48 -1.76
CA GLU A 222 -20.38 -6.44 -0.73
C GLU A 222 -19.79 -6.46 0.70
N GLN A 223 -18.56 -6.96 0.86
CA GLN A 223 -17.93 -7.20 2.16
C GLN A 223 -16.90 -6.13 2.55
N CYS A 224 -16.38 -5.35 1.60
CA CYS A 224 -15.35 -4.33 1.83
C CYS A 224 -15.58 -3.09 0.95
N ASP A 225 -14.70 -2.11 1.08
CA ASP A 225 -14.79 -0.82 0.38
C ASP A 225 -13.71 -0.69 -0.71
N GLY A 226 -12.78 -1.65 -0.78
CA GLY A 226 -11.75 -1.74 -1.80
C GLY A 226 -10.94 -3.03 -1.71
N VAL A 227 -10.12 -3.27 -2.74
CA VAL A 227 -9.21 -4.43 -2.80
C VAL A 227 -7.79 -4.04 -3.17
N ARG A 228 -6.82 -4.72 -2.55
CA ARG A 228 -5.44 -4.80 -3.04
C ARG A 228 -5.32 -6.02 -3.94
N CYS A 229 -4.98 -5.81 -5.19
CA CYS A 229 -4.85 -6.85 -6.20
C CYS A 229 -3.40 -7.35 -6.24
N ASP A 230 -3.24 -8.60 -5.86
CA ASP A 230 -1.96 -9.30 -5.82
C ASP A 230 -1.35 -9.44 -7.21
N MET A 231 -0.06 -9.11 -7.36
CA MET A 231 0.72 -9.27 -8.59
C MET A 231 -0.03 -8.80 -9.85
N ALA A 232 -0.69 -7.64 -9.78
CA ALA A 232 -1.64 -7.19 -10.81
C ALA A 232 -1.04 -7.09 -12.21
N MET A 233 0.25 -6.76 -12.33
CA MET A 233 0.95 -6.62 -13.60
C MET A 233 1.08 -7.94 -14.37
N LEU A 234 0.96 -9.09 -13.71
CA LEU A 234 1.03 -10.41 -14.39
C LEU A 234 -0.14 -10.64 -15.36
N LEU A 235 -1.25 -9.92 -15.17
CA LEU A 235 -2.46 -10.06 -15.99
C LEU A 235 -2.57 -9.03 -17.10
N ILE A 236 -1.58 -8.15 -17.27
CA ILE A 236 -1.44 -7.32 -18.47
C ILE A 236 -1.23 -8.28 -19.66
N ASN A 237 -2.02 -8.13 -20.72
CA ASN A 237 -2.03 -9.08 -21.83
C ASN A 237 -0.63 -9.36 -22.42
N SER A 238 0.22 -8.33 -22.55
CA SER A 238 1.59 -8.48 -23.06
C SER A 238 2.49 -9.30 -22.13
N ILE A 239 2.35 -9.10 -20.81
CA ILE A 239 3.11 -9.85 -19.79
C ILE A 239 2.62 -11.29 -19.73
N PHE A 240 1.30 -11.49 -19.70
CA PHE A 240 0.69 -12.82 -19.66
C PHE A 240 1.06 -13.65 -20.90
N GLN A 241 0.97 -13.05 -22.09
CA GLN A 241 1.39 -13.68 -23.34
C GLN A 241 2.87 -14.05 -23.35
N ARG A 242 3.75 -13.18 -22.84
CA ARG A 242 5.19 -13.46 -22.73
C ARG A 242 5.48 -14.62 -21.77
N THR A 243 4.73 -14.74 -20.69
CA THR A 243 4.93 -15.78 -19.67
C THR A 243 4.43 -17.14 -20.16
N TRP A 244 3.27 -17.19 -20.80
CA TRP A 244 2.56 -18.44 -21.08
C TRP A 244 2.52 -18.84 -22.56
N GLY A 245 2.80 -17.90 -23.47
CA GLY A 245 2.88 -18.15 -24.91
C GLY A 245 1.62 -18.81 -25.47
N GLN A 246 1.80 -19.91 -26.22
CA GLN A 246 0.70 -20.65 -26.82
C GLN A 246 -0.21 -21.34 -25.80
N ARG A 247 0.25 -21.61 -24.58
CA ARG A 247 -0.56 -22.24 -23.53
C ARG A 247 -1.71 -21.34 -23.05
N ALA A 248 -1.54 -20.02 -23.15
CA ALA A 248 -2.60 -19.06 -22.85
C ALA A 248 -3.72 -19.02 -23.89
N GLY A 249 -3.47 -19.53 -25.10
CA GLY A 249 -4.38 -19.40 -26.24
C GLY A 249 -4.25 -18.04 -26.94
N THR A 250 -5.35 -17.57 -27.53
CA THR A 250 -5.38 -16.29 -28.27
C THR A 250 -5.49 -15.12 -27.32
N THR A 251 -4.61 -14.13 -27.51
CA THR A 251 -4.65 -12.89 -26.75
C THR A 251 -5.99 -12.16 -26.94
N PRO A 252 -6.74 -11.86 -25.89
CA PRO A 252 -7.98 -11.10 -25.98
C PRO A 252 -7.76 -9.69 -26.51
N ALA A 253 -8.75 -9.13 -27.21
CA ALA A 253 -8.71 -7.76 -27.72
C ALA A 253 -8.76 -6.71 -26.57
N SER A 254 -9.41 -7.05 -25.48
CA SER A 254 -9.51 -6.19 -24.29
C SER A 254 -8.51 -6.60 -23.22
N GLN A 255 -7.96 -5.63 -22.49
CA GLN A 255 -7.12 -5.89 -21.33
C GLN A 255 -7.95 -6.50 -20.19
N TYR A 256 -7.34 -7.40 -19.43
CA TYR A 256 -7.99 -8.07 -18.30
C TYR A 256 -8.57 -7.07 -17.28
N TRP A 257 -7.78 -6.10 -16.84
CA TRP A 257 -8.19 -5.16 -15.81
C TRP A 257 -9.24 -4.17 -16.31
N VAL A 258 -9.19 -3.76 -17.58
CA VAL A 258 -10.23 -2.90 -18.17
C VAL A 258 -11.60 -3.58 -18.08
N ASP A 259 -11.69 -4.86 -18.42
CA ASP A 259 -12.93 -5.63 -18.35
C ASP A 259 -13.42 -5.77 -16.89
N VAL A 260 -12.52 -6.20 -16.01
CA VAL A 260 -12.84 -6.52 -14.62
C VAL A 260 -13.21 -5.27 -13.81
N ILE A 261 -12.35 -4.24 -13.84
CA ILE A 261 -12.55 -3.00 -13.06
C ILE A 261 -13.80 -2.26 -13.55
N SER A 262 -14.00 -2.15 -14.87
CA SER A 262 -15.19 -1.49 -15.42
C SER A 262 -16.49 -2.18 -14.98
N ALA A 263 -16.51 -3.54 -15.00
CA ALA A 263 -17.68 -4.29 -14.57
C ALA A 263 -18.04 -4.07 -13.09
N ILE A 264 -17.03 -3.98 -12.23
CA ILE A 264 -17.24 -3.72 -10.79
C ILE A 264 -17.65 -2.26 -10.55
N LYS A 265 -16.94 -1.29 -11.14
CA LYS A 265 -17.23 0.13 -10.93
C LYS A 265 -18.59 0.57 -11.50
N GLN A 266 -19.14 -0.14 -12.47
CA GLN A 266 -20.53 0.09 -12.92
C GLN A 266 -21.56 -0.17 -11.81
N ARG A 267 -21.32 -1.10 -10.89
CA ARG A 267 -22.20 -1.44 -9.77
C ARG A 267 -21.80 -0.74 -8.47
N HIS A 268 -20.51 -0.55 -8.27
CA HIS A 268 -19.89 0.02 -7.07
C HIS A 268 -18.92 1.15 -7.46
N PRO A 269 -19.40 2.34 -7.87
CA PRO A 269 -18.55 3.42 -8.40
C PRO A 269 -17.43 3.87 -7.44
N GLY A 270 -17.68 3.81 -6.13
CA GLY A 270 -16.71 4.17 -5.08
C GLY A 270 -15.80 3.04 -4.63
N PHE A 271 -15.86 1.85 -5.26
CA PHE A 271 -15.01 0.72 -4.86
C PHE A 271 -13.56 0.94 -5.30
N LEU A 272 -12.62 0.84 -4.36
CA LEU A 272 -11.22 1.15 -4.57
C LEU A 272 -10.43 -0.07 -5.11
N PHE A 273 -9.61 0.16 -6.14
CA PHE A 273 -8.67 -0.83 -6.67
C PHE A 273 -7.23 -0.36 -6.47
N ILE A 274 -6.45 -1.13 -5.71
CA ILE A 274 -5.03 -0.92 -5.47
C ILE A 274 -4.26 -2.05 -6.16
N ALA A 275 -3.31 -1.71 -7.04
CA ALA A 275 -2.45 -2.68 -7.71
C ALA A 275 -1.14 -2.87 -6.96
N GLU A 276 -0.80 -4.10 -6.64
CA GLU A 276 0.60 -4.45 -6.51
C GLU A 276 1.25 -4.41 -7.90
N ALA A 277 2.28 -3.58 -8.05
CA ALA A 277 2.90 -3.26 -9.34
C ALA A 277 4.42 -3.21 -9.24
N TYR A 278 5.08 -3.81 -10.23
CA TYR A 278 6.53 -3.83 -10.39
C TYR A 278 6.90 -3.58 -11.86
N TRP A 279 8.20 -3.49 -12.16
CA TRP A 279 8.80 -3.49 -13.51
C TRP A 279 8.38 -2.31 -14.39
N ASP A 280 8.13 -1.15 -13.77
CA ASP A 280 7.72 0.08 -14.49
C ASP A 280 6.34 -0.01 -15.16
N LEU A 281 5.46 -0.88 -14.64
CA LEU A 281 4.13 -1.13 -15.19
C LEU A 281 3.02 -0.34 -14.46
N GLU A 282 3.36 0.49 -13.49
CA GLU A 282 2.42 1.28 -12.69
C GLU A 282 1.55 2.17 -13.59
N TRP A 283 2.17 2.88 -14.55
CA TRP A 283 1.45 3.73 -15.49
C TRP A 283 0.46 2.95 -16.34
N GLU A 284 0.86 1.78 -16.86
CA GLU A 284 -0.03 0.94 -17.67
C GLU A 284 -1.23 0.44 -16.85
N LEU A 285 -1.02 0.02 -15.61
CA LEU A 285 -2.09 -0.39 -14.70
C LEU A 285 -3.03 0.78 -14.36
N GLN A 286 -2.51 1.97 -14.13
CA GLN A 286 -3.32 3.18 -13.94
C GLN A 286 -4.23 3.47 -15.15
N GLN A 287 -3.72 3.27 -16.39
CA GLN A 287 -4.53 3.42 -17.61
C GLN A 287 -5.57 2.31 -17.77
N GLN A 288 -5.36 1.14 -17.16
CA GLN A 288 -6.32 0.04 -17.16
C GLN A 288 -7.41 0.17 -16.07
N GLY A 289 -7.39 1.25 -15.28
CA GLY A 289 -8.48 1.62 -14.38
C GLY A 289 -8.18 1.51 -12.88
N PHE A 290 -6.96 1.14 -12.49
CA PHE A 290 -6.56 1.17 -11.08
C PHE A 290 -6.58 2.59 -10.52
N ASP A 291 -7.09 2.72 -9.32
CA ASP A 291 -7.10 3.99 -8.59
C ASP A 291 -5.69 4.31 -8.08
N PHE A 292 -4.99 3.29 -7.56
CA PHE A 292 -3.62 3.42 -7.07
C PHE A 292 -2.77 2.19 -7.40
N CYS A 293 -1.46 2.41 -7.58
CA CYS A 293 -0.45 1.37 -7.79
C CYS A 293 0.71 1.56 -6.81
N TYR A 294 1.34 0.48 -6.38
CA TYR A 294 2.53 0.52 -5.52
C TYR A 294 3.64 1.37 -6.15
N ASP A 295 4.28 2.25 -5.36
CA ASP A 295 5.49 2.99 -5.73
C ASP A 295 6.73 2.25 -5.24
N LYS A 296 6.94 1.04 -5.75
CA LYS A 296 8.13 0.23 -5.42
C LYS A 296 9.42 0.93 -5.81
N LYS A 297 9.39 1.73 -6.87
CA LYS A 297 10.54 2.53 -7.32
C LYS A 297 10.99 3.55 -6.28
N LEU A 298 10.07 4.23 -5.62
CA LEU A 298 10.43 5.17 -4.56
C LEU A 298 11.00 4.42 -3.35
N TYR A 299 10.39 3.29 -2.97
CA TYR A 299 10.91 2.43 -1.91
C TYR A 299 12.36 2.03 -2.19
N ASP A 300 12.66 1.45 -3.37
CA ASP A 300 14.02 1.02 -3.75
C ASP A 300 15.01 2.19 -3.79
N ARG A 301 14.57 3.39 -4.21
CA ARG A 301 15.40 4.58 -4.18
C ARG A 301 15.69 5.09 -2.77
N LEU A 302 14.70 5.07 -1.90
CA LEU A 302 14.89 5.42 -0.49
C LEU A 302 15.87 4.45 0.20
N GLU A 303 15.86 3.18 -0.20
CA GLU A 303 16.76 2.16 0.34
C GLU A 303 18.18 2.24 -0.24
N HIS A 304 18.33 2.46 -1.55
CA HIS A 304 19.60 2.20 -2.24
C HIS A 304 20.18 3.39 -3.00
N SER A 305 19.43 4.48 -3.19
CA SER A 305 19.81 5.55 -4.11
C SER A 305 20.12 6.86 -3.40
N GLN A 306 20.76 7.76 -4.17
CA GLN A 306 21.03 9.14 -3.74
C GLN A 306 19.80 10.03 -3.93
N ALA A 307 19.75 11.16 -3.23
CA ALA A 307 18.66 12.13 -3.25
C ALA A 307 18.26 12.60 -4.66
N GLU A 308 19.23 12.77 -5.58
CA GLU A 308 18.93 13.17 -6.97
C GLU A 308 18.09 12.14 -7.72
N SER A 309 18.31 10.85 -7.50
CA SER A 309 17.49 9.78 -8.09
C SER A 309 16.02 9.85 -7.59
N ILE A 310 15.83 10.18 -6.31
CA ILE A 310 14.51 10.39 -5.72
C ILE A 310 13.87 11.65 -6.31
N ARG A 311 14.63 12.76 -6.41
CA ARG A 311 14.13 14.01 -7.01
C ARG A 311 13.71 13.81 -8.47
N LEU A 312 14.52 13.13 -9.27
CA LEU A 312 14.20 12.83 -10.67
C LEU A 312 12.93 11.97 -10.80
N HIS A 313 12.71 11.02 -9.88
CA HIS A 313 11.46 10.28 -9.83
C HIS A 313 10.28 11.23 -9.60
N LEU A 314 10.40 12.17 -8.66
CA LEU A 314 9.33 13.12 -8.32
C LEU A 314 9.10 14.21 -9.40
N CYS A 315 9.99 14.35 -10.39
CA CYS A 315 9.78 15.20 -11.57
C CYS A 315 8.80 14.59 -12.60
N GLY A 316 8.30 13.37 -12.39
CA GLY A 316 7.35 12.72 -13.28
C GLY A 316 6.01 13.46 -13.37
N ASP A 317 5.14 12.97 -14.24
CA ASP A 317 3.81 13.55 -14.44
C ASP A 317 3.00 13.58 -13.12
N PRO A 318 2.41 14.72 -12.73
CA PRO A 318 1.57 14.81 -11.54
C PRO A 318 0.41 13.81 -11.52
N ALA A 319 -0.21 13.51 -12.66
CA ALA A 319 -1.30 12.53 -12.75
C ALA A 319 -0.82 11.10 -12.40
N TYR A 320 0.43 10.76 -12.76
CA TYR A 320 1.06 9.52 -12.36
C TYR A 320 1.27 9.46 -10.84
N HIS A 321 1.84 10.53 -10.26
CA HIS A 321 2.17 10.59 -8.83
C HIS A 321 0.95 10.58 -7.91
N GLN A 322 -0.17 11.14 -8.36
CA GLN A 322 -1.43 11.17 -7.60
C GLN A 322 -2.06 9.78 -7.43
N LYS A 323 -1.68 8.83 -8.28
CA LYS A 323 -2.20 7.46 -8.29
C LYS A 323 -1.17 6.43 -7.81
N LEU A 324 -0.24 6.83 -6.95
CA LEU A 324 0.73 5.92 -6.35
C LEU A 324 0.41 5.66 -4.87
N LEU A 325 0.70 4.43 -4.43
CA LEU A 325 0.67 4.03 -3.03
C LEU A 325 2.11 3.92 -2.53
N ARG A 326 2.44 4.70 -1.50
CA ARG A 326 3.80 4.84 -0.96
C ARG A 326 3.95 4.20 0.39
N PHE A 327 5.06 3.51 0.59
CA PHE A 327 5.41 2.79 1.80
C PHE A 327 6.92 2.73 2.00
N ILE A 328 7.35 2.43 3.22
CA ILE A 328 8.73 2.09 3.57
C ILE A 328 8.85 0.68 4.13
N GLU A 329 7.74 0.02 4.38
CA GLU A 329 7.59 -1.41 4.61
C GLU A 329 6.16 -1.85 4.30
N ASN A 330 5.98 -3.13 4.09
CA ASN A 330 4.70 -3.86 4.04
C ASN A 330 4.94 -5.32 4.47
N HIS A 331 3.96 -6.21 4.27
CA HIS A 331 4.10 -7.62 4.62
C HIS A 331 5.16 -8.38 3.81
N ASP A 332 5.55 -7.90 2.61
CA ASP A 332 6.54 -8.54 1.72
C ASP A 332 7.94 -7.97 1.88
N GLU A 333 8.06 -6.66 2.13
CA GLU A 333 9.36 -6.00 2.27
C GLU A 333 9.95 -6.21 3.68
N PRO A 334 11.27 -6.09 3.84
CA PRO A 334 11.88 -6.05 5.15
C PRO A 334 11.30 -4.93 6.02
N ARG A 335 11.35 -5.08 7.34
CA ARG A 335 10.94 -4.04 8.28
C ARG A 335 11.77 -2.78 8.12
N ALA A 336 11.13 -1.61 8.12
CA ALA A 336 11.80 -0.32 7.95
C ALA A 336 12.90 -0.09 8.99
N ALA A 337 12.66 -0.44 10.25
CA ALA A 337 13.66 -0.32 11.32
C ALA A 337 14.93 -1.14 11.05
N SER A 338 14.81 -2.31 10.39
CA SER A 338 15.98 -3.12 10.03
C SER A 338 16.67 -2.66 8.75
N THR A 339 15.92 -2.06 7.81
CA THR A 339 16.43 -1.61 6.50
C THR A 339 17.11 -0.26 6.59
N PHE A 340 16.45 0.72 7.22
CA PHE A 340 16.90 2.11 7.21
C PHE A 340 17.70 2.50 8.46
N GLY A 341 17.40 1.91 9.61
CA GLY A 341 17.87 2.40 10.90
C GLY A 341 17.20 3.74 11.29
N SER A 342 17.31 4.13 12.55
CA SER A 342 16.43 5.12 13.18
C SER A 342 16.33 6.49 12.45
N SER A 343 17.46 7.11 12.07
CA SER A 343 17.43 8.45 11.46
C SER A 343 16.91 8.44 10.03
N ARG A 344 17.37 7.46 9.23
CA ARG A 344 16.98 7.32 7.83
C ARG A 344 15.52 6.87 7.71
N GLU A 345 15.05 6.01 8.62
CA GLU A 345 13.65 5.61 8.70
C GLU A 345 12.73 6.81 8.88
N ARG A 346 13.07 7.72 9.82
CA ARG A 346 12.28 8.93 10.05
C ARG A 346 12.25 9.84 8.82
N ALA A 347 13.38 10.04 8.16
CA ALA A 347 13.45 10.82 6.91
C ALA A 347 12.59 10.17 5.81
N ALA A 348 12.70 8.85 5.62
CA ALA A 348 11.91 8.11 4.64
C ALA A 348 10.41 8.14 4.97
N ALA A 349 10.04 8.01 6.25
CA ALA A 349 8.64 8.14 6.70
C ALA A 349 8.06 9.52 6.40
N VAL A 350 8.82 10.61 6.62
CA VAL A 350 8.40 11.96 6.23
C VAL A 350 8.19 12.06 4.72
N VAL A 351 9.09 11.47 3.91
CA VAL A 351 8.94 11.47 2.45
C VAL A 351 7.63 10.82 2.04
N ILE A 352 7.41 9.55 2.42
CA ILE A 352 6.22 8.81 1.96
C ILE A 352 4.92 9.40 2.47
N SER A 353 4.94 9.98 3.68
CA SER A 353 3.74 10.52 4.34
C SER A 353 3.30 11.87 3.78
N THR A 354 4.20 12.61 3.12
CA THR A 354 3.93 13.98 2.67
C THR A 354 3.98 14.14 1.15
N LEU A 355 4.01 13.04 0.39
CA LEU A 355 3.84 13.02 -1.06
C LEU A 355 2.37 12.76 -1.44
N PRO A 356 1.93 13.12 -2.68
CA PRO A 356 0.57 12.81 -3.15
C PRO A 356 0.37 11.30 -3.36
N GLY A 357 -0.87 10.82 -3.29
CA GLY A 357 -1.24 9.40 -3.40
C GLY A 357 -1.56 8.78 -2.05
N ILE A 358 -1.73 7.45 -2.01
CA ILE A 358 -1.95 6.72 -0.75
C ILE A 358 -0.65 6.65 0.06
N ARG A 359 -0.78 6.81 1.37
CA ARG A 359 0.26 6.55 2.37
C ARG A 359 -0.06 5.24 3.06
N LEU A 360 0.77 4.23 2.87
CA LEU A 360 0.61 2.94 3.52
C LEU A 360 1.53 2.85 4.74
N PHE A 361 0.95 2.48 5.87
CA PHE A 361 1.66 2.11 7.09
C PHE A 361 1.33 0.67 7.47
N HIS A 362 2.33 -0.06 7.95
CA HIS A 362 2.21 -1.47 8.29
C HIS A 362 2.21 -1.65 9.83
N GLU A 363 1.39 -2.55 10.34
CA GLU A 363 1.33 -2.80 11.78
C GLU A 363 2.67 -3.31 12.30
N GLY A 364 3.13 -2.73 13.42
CA GLY A 364 4.46 -2.96 13.97
C GLY A 364 5.53 -1.98 13.46
N GLN A 365 5.26 -1.18 12.43
CA GLN A 365 6.17 -0.14 11.95
C GLN A 365 6.39 0.94 13.02
N PHE A 366 5.34 1.36 13.70
CA PHE A 366 5.42 2.40 14.73
C PHE A 366 6.17 1.94 15.97
N GLU A 367 6.14 0.65 16.25
CA GLU A 367 6.89 0.01 17.34
C GLU A 367 8.34 -0.27 16.99
N GLY A 368 8.76 -0.01 15.75
CA GLY A 368 10.13 -0.29 15.29
C GLY A 368 10.46 -1.77 15.26
N ARG A 369 9.49 -2.62 14.90
CA ARG A 369 9.75 -4.05 14.76
C ARG A 369 10.78 -4.31 13.67
N THR A 370 11.67 -5.27 13.91
CA THR A 370 12.79 -5.57 13.04
C THR A 370 12.65 -6.88 12.28
N VAL A 371 11.79 -7.77 12.76
CA VAL A 371 11.57 -9.07 12.13
C VAL A 371 10.26 -9.10 11.37
N ARG A 372 10.33 -9.32 10.06
CA ARG A 372 9.17 -9.55 9.22
C ARG A 372 8.68 -11.00 9.39
N PRO A 373 7.44 -11.23 9.86
CA PRO A 373 6.88 -12.58 9.88
C PRO A 373 6.52 -13.01 8.44
N PRO A 374 6.94 -14.22 7.99
CA PRO A 374 6.40 -14.79 6.75
C PRO A 374 4.87 -14.85 6.77
N VAL A 375 4.22 -14.59 5.63
CA VAL A 375 2.75 -14.55 5.46
C VAL A 375 2.04 -15.88 5.76
N PHE A 376 2.81 -16.92 5.98
CA PHE A 376 2.37 -18.26 6.39
C PHE A 376 2.11 -18.38 7.89
N LEU A 377 2.69 -17.50 8.71
CA LEU A 377 2.71 -17.66 10.17
C LEU A 377 1.53 -16.92 10.83
N ARG A 378 0.90 -17.60 11.82
CA ARG A 378 -0.16 -17.00 12.63
C ARG A 378 0.35 -16.13 13.78
N ARG A 379 1.64 -16.21 14.11
CA ARG A 379 2.25 -15.44 15.19
C ARG A 379 3.64 -14.96 14.79
N ARG A 380 4.13 -14.00 15.50
CA ARG A 380 5.44 -13.41 15.32
C ARG A 380 6.28 -13.53 16.60
N ARG A 381 7.56 -13.26 16.46
CA ARG A 381 8.48 -13.11 17.59
C ARG A 381 8.08 -11.87 18.40
N GLU A 382 8.22 -11.95 19.73
CA GLU A 382 8.04 -10.81 20.62
C GLU A 382 9.23 -9.85 20.48
N GLU A 383 8.91 -8.56 20.29
CA GLU A 383 9.87 -7.45 20.22
C GLU A 383 9.32 -6.29 21.05
N GLY A 384 10.16 -5.71 21.91
CA GLY A 384 9.78 -4.51 22.68
C GLY A 384 9.65 -3.29 21.77
N PRO A 385 8.70 -2.37 22.04
CA PRO A 385 8.50 -1.19 21.21
C PRO A 385 9.60 -0.13 21.43
N ASP A 386 10.00 0.53 20.33
CA ASP A 386 10.79 1.77 20.37
C ASP A 386 9.84 2.96 20.68
N GLN A 387 9.90 3.44 21.93
CA GLN A 387 9.02 4.52 22.40
C GLN A 387 9.30 5.86 21.71
N GLU A 388 10.55 6.13 21.32
CA GLU A 388 10.89 7.39 20.63
C GLU A 388 10.40 7.36 19.18
N LEU A 389 10.43 6.20 18.53
CA LEU A 389 9.86 6.04 17.21
C LEU A 389 8.32 6.14 17.25
N GLN A 390 7.68 5.55 18.25
CA GLN A 390 6.22 5.70 18.43
C GLN A 390 5.81 7.17 18.61
N LYS A 391 6.54 7.95 19.41
CA LYS A 391 6.28 9.38 19.57
C LYS A 391 6.45 10.14 18.26
N PHE A 392 7.48 9.80 17.49
CA PHE A 392 7.72 10.38 16.17
C PHE A 392 6.54 10.10 15.21
N TYR A 393 6.13 8.84 15.07
CA TYR A 393 4.99 8.50 14.20
C TYR A 393 3.69 9.16 14.67
N ALA A 394 3.43 9.21 15.97
CA ALA A 394 2.26 9.91 16.50
C ALA A 394 2.28 11.42 16.20
N ALA A 395 3.46 12.05 16.16
CA ALA A 395 3.59 13.45 15.75
C ALA A 395 3.42 13.61 14.22
N LEU A 396 4.02 12.70 13.43
CA LEU A 396 3.94 12.73 11.98
C LEU A 396 2.51 12.55 11.50
N LEU A 397 1.78 11.54 12.01
CA LEU A 397 0.40 11.27 11.63
C LEU A 397 -0.51 12.47 11.93
N ARG A 398 -0.38 13.09 13.10
CA ARG A 398 -1.10 14.34 13.42
C ARG A 398 -0.74 15.50 12.48
N ALA A 399 0.52 15.59 12.05
CA ALA A 399 0.95 16.67 11.15
C ALA A 399 0.43 16.52 9.72
N ILE A 400 0.11 15.30 9.29
CA ILE A 400 -0.43 15.01 7.96
C ILE A 400 -1.95 14.88 7.91
N ASP A 401 -2.63 14.93 9.05
CA ASP A 401 -4.11 14.91 9.13
C ASP A 401 -4.75 16.28 8.74
N GLU A 402 -3.99 17.18 8.20
CA GLU A 402 -4.46 18.48 7.72
C GLU A 402 -5.01 18.38 6.29
N THR A 403 -6.04 19.16 5.98
CA THR A 403 -6.73 19.15 4.67
C THR A 403 -5.76 19.28 3.48
N ALA A 404 -4.68 20.03 3.64
CA ALA A 404 -3.67 20.21 2.60
C ALA A 404 -3.07 18.90 2.10
N PHE A 405 -2.89 17.90 2.99
CA PHE A 405 -2.30 16.61 2.62
C PHE A 405 -3.32 15.61 2.07
N HIS A 406 -4.60 15.84 2.26
CA HIS A 406 -5.68 15.00 1.72
C HIS A 406 -6.20 15.47 0.37
N ASP A 407 -6.28 16.80 0.14
CA ASP A 407 -6.94 17.36 -1.04
C ASP A 407 -6.19 18.55 -1.67
N GLY A 408 -5.06 18.98 -1.09
CA GLY A 408 -4.31 20.15 -1.53
C GLY A 408 -3.54 19.99 -2.84
N GLU A 409 -2.93 21.10 -3.25
CA GLU A 409 -2.01 21.15 -4.38
C GLU A 409 -0.58 20.87 -3.92
N TRP A 410 0.02 19.83 -4.46
CA TRP A 410 1.42 19.49 -4.26
C TRP A 410 2.30 20.07 -5.37
N ARG A 411 3.52 20.53 -5.02
CA ARG A 411 4.52 20.97 -5.98
C ARG A 411 5.92 20.64 -5.50
N LEU A 412 6.73 20.03 -6.38
CA LEU A 412 8.18 19.87 -6.17
C LEU A 412 8.84 21.25 -6.23
N CYS A 413 9.71 21.57 -5.27
CA CYS A 413 10.42 22.83 -5.18
C CYS A 413 11.77 22.74 -5.89
N ASP A 414 12.18 23.83 -6.52
CA ASP A 414 13.55 24.00 -7.01
C ASP A 414 14.49 24.27 -5.83
N ARG A 415 15.75 23.87 -6.01
CA ARG A 415 16.82 24.12 -5.07
C ARG A 415 18.07 24.61 -5.76
N SER A 416 18.85 25.43 -5.07
CA SER A 416 20.13 25.91 -5.55
C SER A 416 21.17 25.94 -4.44
N GLY A 417 22.40 25.68 -4.78
CA GLY A 417 23.56 25.75 -3.90
C GLY A 417 24.43 26.97 -4.19
N TRP A 418 25.72 26.85 -3.92
CA TRP A 418 26.75 27.84 -4.19
C TRP A 418 27.84 27.21 -5.08
N PRO A 419 28.65 28.00 -5.80
CA PRO A 419 29.67 27.48 -6.69
C PRO A 419 30.69 26.54 -6.03
N ASP A 420 30.89 26.69 -4.72
CA ASP A 420 31.83 25.94 -3.89
C ASP A 420 31.14 24.93 -2.95
N ASN A 421 29.81 24.82 -3.01
CA ASN A 421 29.02 23.92 -2.17
C ASN A 421 27.89 23.28 -2.97
N HIS A 422 28.06 22.01 -3.31
CA HIS A 422 27.09 21.19 -4.06
C HIS A 422 26.18 20.32 -3.17
N THR A 423 26.19 20.53 -1.84
CA THR A 423 25.37 19.72 -0.92
C THR A 423 23.86 19.93 -1.09
N SER A 424 23.45 20.97 -1.83
CA SER A 424 22.06 21.13 -2.28
C SER A 424 21.52 19.90 -3.00
N ASP A 425 22.38 19.12 -3.66
CA ASP A 425 21.98 17.91 -4.39
C ASP A 425 21.49 16.77 -3.49
N ASN A 426 21.79 16.84 -2.22
CA ASN A 426 21.34 15.92 -1.18
C ASN A 426 19.95 16.25 -0.63
N LEU A 427 19.43 17.44 -0.91
CA LEU A 427 18.14 17.89 -0.41
C LEU A 427 17.04 17.67 -1.45
N VAL A 428 15.89 17.22 -0.99
CA VAL A 428 14.65 17.19 -1.78
C VAL A 428 13.60 18.00 -1.03
N ALA A 429 12.89 18.87 -1.76
CA ALA A 429 11.90 19.77 -1.16
C ALA A 429 10.63 19.82 -1.98
N TRP A 430 9.50 19.94 -1.30
CA TRP A 430 8.18 20.11 -1.93
C TRP A 430 7.25 20.92 -1.02
N SER A 431 6.23 21.45 -1.63
CA SER A 431 5.26 22.29 -0.95
C SER A 431 3.83 21.77 -1.16
N TRP A 432 2.97 22.07 -0.18
CA TRP A 432 1.54 21.84 -0.23
C TRP A 432 0.79 23.14 0.00
N ARG A 433 -0.37 23.27 -0.65
CA ARG A 433 -1.27 24.40 -0.46
C ARG A 433 -2.73 23.98 -0.56
N THR A 434 -3.56 24.48 0.35
CA THR A 434 -5.01 24.49 0.22
C THR A 434 -5.55 25.75 0.91
N GLY A 435 -6.31 26.58 0.17
CA GLY A 435 -6.76 27.87 0.72
C GLY A 435 -5.60 28.71 1.24
N ASP A 436 -5.65 29.01 2.55
CA ASP A 436 -4.61 29.78 3.25
C ASP A 436 -3.55 28.90 3.92
N GLU A 437 -3.74 27.58 3.95
CA GLU A 437 -2.76 26.64 4.49
C GLU A 437 -1.59 26.48 3.53
N ARG A 438 -0.38 26.53 4.05
CA ARG A 438 0.88 26.36 3.30
C ARG A 438 1.85 25.53 4.11
N TYR A 439 2.38 24.50 3.47
CA TYR A 439 3.40 23.63 4.03
C TYR A 439 4.61 23.55 3.11
N LEU A 440 5.77 23.49 3.71
CA LEU A 440 7.04 23.22 3.04
C LEU A 440 7.75 22.08 3.73
N ILE A 441 8.06 21.02 3.00
CA ILE A 441 8.85 19.90 3.48
C ILE A 441 10.20 19.94 2.78
N VAL A 442 11.28 19.82 3.54
CA VAL A 442 12.65 19.69 3.04
C VAL A 442 13.31 18.54 3.76
N VAL A 443 13.88 17.60 3.03
CA VAL A 443 14.53 16.41 3.58
C VAL A 443 15.95 16.29 3.08
N ASN A 444 16.90 16.10 3.98
CA ASN A 444 18.27 15.72 3.64
C ASN A 444 18.34 14.18 3.52
N LEU A 445 18.56 13.70 2.32
CA LEU A 445 18.62 12.26 2.00
C LEU A 445 20.08 11.80 1.81
N SER A 446 20.96 12.22 2.73
CA SER A 446 22.38 11.85 2.71
C SER A 446 22.98 11.75 4.11
N ASP A 447 24.16 11.13 4.18
CA ASP A 447 24.99 11.01 5.39
C ASP A 447 25.80 12.29 5.71
N GLY A 448 25.69 13.31 4.87
CA GLY A 448 26.39 14.59 5.03
C GLY A 448 25.47 15.74 5.42
N ARG A 449 26.01 16.74 6.16
CA ARG A 449 25.32 18.00 6.36
C ARG A 449 25.12 18.70 5.02
N SER A 450 23.92 19.22 4.77
CA SER A 450 23.56 19.74 3.45
C SER A 450 22.82 21.07 3.54
N GLN A 451 23.12 21.96 2.60
CA GLN A 451 22.61 23.32 2.56
C GLN A 451 22.05 23.65 1.18
N ALA A 452 20.95 24.38 1.13
CA ALA A 452 20.38 24.91 -0.10
C ALA A 452 19.59 26.20 0.13
N LYS A 453 19.30 26.87 -0.99
CA LYS A 453 18.21 27.83 -1.10
C LYS A 453 17.06 27.13 -1.81
N VAL A 454 15.93 26.99 -1.11
CA VAL A 454 14.72 26.35 -1.63
C VAL A 454 13.80 27.41 -2.21
N GLY A 455 13.47 27.28 -3.50
CA GLY A 455 12.57 28.20 -4.20
C GLY A 455 11.10 27.91 -3.86
N LEU A 456 10.37 28.94 -3.47
CA LEU A 456 8.93 28.89 -3.24
C LEU A 456 8.19 29.62 -4.35
N SER A 457 7.05 29.09 -4.79
CA SER A 457 6.31 29.61 -5.94
C SER A 457 5.01 30.34 -5.54
N TRP A 458 4.96 30.94 -4.34
CA TRP A 458 3.82 31.70 -3.83
C TRP A 458 4.08 33.21 -3.84
N PRO A 459 3.66 33.98 -4.87
CA PRO A 459 3.99 35.40 -5.02
C PRO A 459 3.59 36.26 -3.81
N GLU A 460 2.49 35.88 -3.14
CA GLU A 460 1.98 36.57 -1.95
C GLU A 460 2.92 36.52 -0.74
N LEU A 461 3.96 35.70 -0.75
CA LEU A 461 4.97 35.69 0.30
C LEU A 461 5.64 37.07 0.42
N SER A 462 5.89 37.77 -0.71
CA SER A 462 6.58 39.08 -0.72
C SER A 462 5.87 40.16 0.07
N GLU A 463 4.58 39.98 0.36
CA GLU A 463 3.75 41.00 1.01
C GLU A 463 3.90 41.09 2.52
N ALA A 464 4.57 40.11 3.17
CA ALA A 464 4.57 40.00 4.61
C ALA A 464 5.87 39.37 5.18
N GLN A 465 5.98 39.48 6.50
CA GLN A 465 6.82 38.59 7.30
C GLN A 465 6.05 37.30 7.57
N TRP A 466 6.75 36.19 7.61
CA TRP A 466 6.17 34.86 7.80
C TRP A 466 6.81 34.16 9.01
N VAL A 467 5.99 33.38 9.70
CA VAL A 467 6.42 32.46 10.76
C VAL A 467 6.37 31.06 10.19
N LEU A 468 7.51 30.39 10.14
CA LEU A 468 7.65 28.99 9.79
C LEU A 468 7.66 28.20 11.11
N THR A 469 6.64 27.40 11.34
CA THR A 469 6.57 26.51 12.50
C THR A 469 6.80 25.07 12.04
N ASP A 470 7.84 24.42 12.57
CA ASP A 470 8.07 23.01 12.28
C ASP A 470 7.02 22.16 13.01
N SER A 471 6.21 21.41 12.26
CA SER A 471 5.07 20.65 12.77
C SER A 471 5.49 19.45 13.62
N LEU A 472 6.75 18.97 13.52
CA LEU A 472 7.23 17.79 14.24
C LEU A 472 7.98 18.14 15.52
N CYS A 473 8.77 19.22 15.52
CA CYS A 473 9.56 19.63 16.69
C CYS A 473 9.10 20.94 17.34
N GLY A 474 8.17 21.68 16.72
CA GLY A 474 7.64 22.93 17.24
C GLY A 474 8.59 24.13 17.12
N ALA A 475 9.75 23.98 16.48
CA ALA A 475 10.70 25.09 16.25
C ALA A 475 10.06 26.18 15.38
N ARG A 476 10.34 27.45 15.69
CA ARG A 476 9.74 28.60 15.00
C ARG A 476 10.80 29.53 14.45
N TYR A 477 10.60 29.98 13.22
CA TYR A 477 11.50 30.87 12.50
C TYR A 477 10.71 32.01 11.86
N GLU A 478 11.12 33.27 12.10
CA GLU A 478 10.59 34.41 11.36
C GLU A 478 11.43 34.65 10.11
N ARG A 479 10.76 34.85 8.96
CA ARG A 479 11.41 35.07 7.66
C ARG A 479 10.73 36.16 6.87
N ASN A 480 11.54 36.91 6.14
CA ASN A 480 11.06 37.88 5.16
C ASN A 480 10.55 37.12 3.92
N GLY A 481 9.29 37.35 3.53
CA GLY A 481 8.70 36.65 2.42
C GLY A 481 9.32 36.96 1.07
N ALA A 482 9.83 38.19 0.84
CA ALA A 482 10.53 38.54 -0.37
C ALA A 482 11.87 37.77 -0.50
N GLU A 483 12.59 37.57 0.63
CA GLU A 483 13.83 36.79 0.64
C GLU A 483 13.57 35.30 0.40
N MET A 484 12.44 34.78 0.90
CA MET A 484 12.03 33.39 0.64
C MET A 484 11.68 33.14 -0.84
N LEU A 485 11.20 34.18 -1.56
CA LEU A 485 10.96 34.09 -3.00
C LEU A 485 12.27 34.21 -3.81
N SER A 486 13.14 35.13 -3.42
CA SER A 486 14.40 35.38 -4.11
C SER A 486 15.44 35.95 -3.12
N PRO A 487 16.53 35.23 -2.88
CA PRO A 487 17.10 34.09 -3.60
C PRO A 487 16.55 32.70 -3.21
N GLY A 488 15.53 32.57 -2.36
CA GLY A 488 14.96 31.34 -1.83
C GLY A 488 15.21 31.15 -0.33
N LEU A 489 14.43 30.32 0.32
CA LEU A 489 14.57 29.99 1.73
C LEU A 489 15.88 29.23 1.97
N TYR A 490 16.78 29.81 2.77
CA TYR A 490 17.98 29.11 3.21
C TYR A 490 17.63 27.98 4.19
N VAL A 491 18.16 26.79 3.90
CA VAL A 491 18.01 25.58 4.70
C VAL A 491 19.38 24.96 4.96
N ASP A 492 19.60 24.47 6.17
CA ASP A 492 20.82 23.78 6.63
C ASP A 492 20.40 22.60 7.53
N LEU A 493 20.56 21.37 7.01
CA LEU A 493 20.13 20.13 7.65
C LEU A 493 21.32 19.19 7.91
N ALA A 494 21.39 18.61 9.10
CA ALA A 494 22.28 17.51 9.41
C ALA A 494 21.90 16.23 8.61
N PRO A 495 22.71 15.16 8.66
CA PRO A 495 22.41 13.90 7.97
C PRO A 495 21.02 13.36 8.34
N TRP A 496 20.22 13.04 7.32
CA TRP A 496 18.87 12.47 7.46
C TRP A 496 17.89 13.32 8.29
N GLU A 497 18.21 14.61 8.49
CA GLU A 497 17.28 15.56 9.09
C GLU A 497 16.30 16.10 8.06
N TYR A 498 15.23 16.70 8.56
CA TYR A 498 14.16 17.26 7.75
C TYR A 498 13.54 18.48 8.44
N HIS A 499 12.87 19.32 7.64
CA HIS A 499 11.93 20.32 8.10
C HIS A 499 10.54 20.01 7.56
N PHE A 500 9.54 20.13 8.42
CA PHE A 500 8.15 20.06 8.08
C PHE A 500 7.47 21.36 8.52
N PHE A 501 7.62 22.41 7.72
CA PHE A 501 7.15 23.73 8.04
C PHE A 501 5.70 23.97 7.64
N ARG A 502 4.88 24.46 8.58
CA ARG A 502 3.69 25.24 8.33
C ARG A 502 4.06 26.71 8.26
N LEU A 503 3.56 27.43 7.25
CA LEU A 503 3.84 28.84 7.02
C LEU A 503 2.60 29.69 7.34
N ASP A 504 2.70 30.54 8.35
CA ASP A 504 1.66 31.47 8.75
C ASP A 504 2.15 32.92 8.59
N ARG A 505 1.25 33.86 8.21
CA ARG A 505 1.63 35.29 8.19
C ARG A 505 1.91 35.77 9.62
N ALA A 506 3.01 36.50 9.80
CA ALA A 506 3.31 37.10 11.10
C ALA A 506 2.24 38.14 11.47
N PRO A 507 1.72 38.15 12.71
CA PRO A 507 0.71 39.10 13.10
C PRO A 507 1.27 40.55 13.10
N GLY A 508 0.60 41.43 12.34
CA GLY A 508 0.68 42.88 12.55
C GLY A 508 1.87 43.66 12.03
N ARG A 509 2.83 43.10 11.30
CA ARG A 509 3.92 43.85 10.64
C ARG A 509 3.71 43.91 9.13
N LYS A 510 3.13 45.01 8.61
CA LYS A 510 3.32 45.39 7.19
C LYS A 510 4.81 45.68 6.99
N LEU A 511 5.38 45.19 5.92
CA LEU A 511 6.72 45.60 5.48
C LEU A 511 6.74 47.11 5.26
N PRO A 512 7.82 47.80 5.64
CA PRO A 512 7.94 49.24 5.46
C PRO A 512 7.95 49.67 3.99
#